data_5bc0e1cdd0734b4518a420c725ecefac
#
_entry.id   5bc0e1cdd0734b4518a420c725ecefac
#
_cell.length_a   1.000
_cell.length_b   1.000
_cell.length_c   1.000
_cell.angle_alpha   90.00
_cell.angle_beta   90.00
_cell.angle_gamma   90.00
#
_symmetry.space_group_name_H-M   'P 1'
#
loop_
_entity.id
_entity.type
_entity.pdbx_description
1 polymer ?
#
loop_
_entity_poly.entity_id
_entity_poly.type
_entity_poly.pdbx_seq_one_letter_code
_entity_poly.pdbx_strand_id
1 'polypeptide(L)'
;MPNIVIIGGGPAGLSAAIYAVRAGMQATVLYKDGGALAKTDKIENYFGFIESVSGAELLERGQKQAERLGAVLRQTEVTGIEYAAQGFTVKTADGVFDADAVILATGSPRAVPKIEGVAAFEGRGVSYCAICDAFFYRGKDVAVLGQGEYALEEARVLLPVAQSVTLLTDGSEAPTELPDGLRVETRKVSAIEGDELVSRVAFAEGESLRVSGVFIAYGTAGSGDFARKLGAQLDGTRIKANADGSTAVPGLFAAGDCTGGLLQVAKAVADGAEAAMSAVKFVRK
;
A
#
# COMPACT_ATOMS: atom_id res chain seq x y z
N MET A 1 13.12 -6.09 22.58
CA MET A 1 13.97 -5.80 21.40
C MET A 1 13.16 -4.93 20.46
N PRO A 2 13.74 -3.89 19.87
CA PRO A 2 13.04 -3.08 18.89
C PRO A 2 12.52 -3.93 17.71
N ASN A 3 11.29 -3.63 17.28
CA ASN A 3 10.61 -4.34 16.20
C ASN A 3 10.52 -3.47 14.94
N ILE A 4 11.10 -3.94 13.84
CA ILE A 4 11.00 -3.31 12.54
C ILE A 4 9.95 -4.08 11.72
N VAL A 5 8.84 -3.42 11.39
CA VAL A 5 7.82 -4.00 10.52
C VAL A 5 8.11 -3.60 9.06
N ILE A 6 8.16 -4.60 8.20
CA ILE A 6 8.48 -4.46 6.77
C ILE A 6 7.24 -4.84 5.98
N ILE A 7 6.77 -3.94 5.12
CA ILE A 7 5.57 -4.15 4.34
C ILE A 7 5.95 -4.45 2.88
N GLY A 8 5.81 -5.70 2.51
CA GLY A 8 6.16 -6.24 1.19
C GLY A 8 7.19 -7.38 1.26
N GLY A 9 6.84 -8.55 0.72
CA GLY A 9 7.66 -9.77 0.69
C GLY A 9 8.49 -9.94 -0.58
N GLY A 10 8.73 -8.84 -1.31
CA GLY A 10 9.61 -8.82 -2.47
C GLY A 10 11.10 -8.74 -2.11
N PRO A 11 12.00 -8.62 -3.12
CA PRO A 11 13.44 -8.59 -2.89
C PRO A 11 13.90 -7.50 -1.92
N ALA A 12 13.28 -6.31 -1.98
CA ALA A 12 13.60 -5.21 -1.06
C ALA A 12 13.22 -5.55 0.39
N GLY A 13 11.99 -6.03 0.61
CA GLY A 13 11.53 -6.35 1.97
C GLY A 13 12.27 -7.54 2.58
N LEU A 14 12.53 -8.59 1.81
CA LEU A 14 13.31 -9.76 2.29
C LEU A 14 14.75 -9.39 2.59
N SER A 15 15.40 -8.56 1.74
CA SER A 15 16.72 -8.03 2.01
C SER A 15 16.72 -7.19 3.28
N ALA A 16 15.75 -6.30 3.46
CA ALA A 16 15.62 -5.50 4.66
C ALA A 16 15.49 -6.37 5.92
N ALA A 17 14.65 -7.41 5.88
CA ALA A 17 14.49 -8.34 7.00
C ALA A 17 15.80 -9.03 7.36
N ILE A 18 16.54 -9.54 6.37
CA ILE A 18 17.82 -10.19 6.54
C ILE A 18 18.81 -9.26 7.26
N TYR A 19 18.92 -8.01 6.82
CA TYR A 19 19.85 -7.04 7.44
C TYR A 19 19.40 -6.62 8.84
N ALA A 20 18.10 -6.43 9.08
CA ALA A 20 17.57 -6.07 10.39
C ALA A 20 17.83 -7.17 11.43
N VAL A 21 17.51 -8.45 11.13
CA VAL A 21 17.73 -9.56 12.07
C VAL A 21 19.23 -9.79 12.33
N ARG A 22 20.08 -9.66 11.31
CA ARG A 22 21.54 -9.77 11.48
C ARG A 22 22.11 -8.64 12.33
N ALA A 23 21.45 -7.48 12.37
CA ALA A 23 21.80 -6.38 13.26
C ALA A 23 21.17 -6.52 14.66
N GLY A 24 20.53 -7.64 15.01
CA GLY A 24 19.97 -7.92 16.32
C GLY A 24 18.61 -7.26 16.59
N MET A 25 17.87 -6.89 15.53
CA MET A 25 16.49 -6.40 15.66
C MET A 25 15.49 -7.53 15.47
N GLN A 26 14.28 -7.38 16.00
CA GLN A 26 13.14 -8.16 15.53
C GLN A 26 12.72 -7.60 14.17
N ALA A 27 12.41 -8.47 13.21
CA ALA A 27 11.91 -8.07 11.90
C ALA A 27 10.70 -8.92 11.53
N THR A 28 9.58 -8.25 11.27
CA THR A 28 8.34 -8.86 10.81
C THR A 28 8.04 -8.38 9.40
N VAL A 29 7.98 -9.31 8.45
CA VAL A 29 7.61 -9.04 7.05
C VAL A 29 6.13 -9.36 6.86
N LEU A 30 5.35 -8.35 6.51
CA LEU A 30 3.93 -8.48 6.18
C LEU A 30 3.77 -8.41 4.67
N TYR A 31 3.18 -9.43 4.05
CA TYR A 31 3.04 -9.48 2.59
C TYR A 31 1.75 -10.20 2.20
N LYS A 32 1.11 -9.75 1.13
CA LYS A 32 -0.12 -10.36 0.62
C LYS A 32 0.18 -11.53 -0.32
N ASP A 33 1.11 -11.30 -1.25
CA ASP A 33 1.49 -12.25 -2.30
C ASP A 33 2.96 -12.06 -2.73
N GLY A 34 3.39 -12.79 -3.75
CA GLY A 34 4.75 -12.69 -4.29
C GLY A 34 5.00 -11.46 -5.18
N GLY A 35 4.01 -10.59 -5.36
CA GLY A 35 4.12 -9.38 -6.15
C GLY A 35 4.46 -9.62 -7.63
N ALA A 36 5.07 -8.61 -8.25
CA ALA A 36 5.43 -8.66 -9.67
C ALA A 36 6.50 -9.72 -9.97
N LEU A 37 7.44 -9.92 -9.05
CA LEU A 37 8.55 -10.85 -9.26
C LEU A 37 8.08 -12.30 -9.39
N ALA A 38 7.06 -12.73 -8.63
CA ALA A 38 6.52 -14.09 -8.71
C ALA A 38 5.99 -14.46 -10.11
N LYS A 39 5.66 -13.47 -10.92
CA LYS A 39 5.14 -13.63 -12.29
C LYS A 39 6.23 -13.65 -13.36
N THR A 40 7.50 -13.56 -12.96
CA THR A 40 8.64 -13.53 -13.88
C THR A 40 9.18 -14.94 -14.06
N ASP A 41 9.08 -15.48 -15.25
CA ASP A 41 9.50 -16.86 -15.53
C ASP A 41 11.03 -17.02 -15.58
N LYS A 42 11.76 -15.99 -16.00
CA LYS A 42 13.18 -16.07 -16.25
C LYS A 42 13.92 -14.79 -15.87
N ILE A 43 14.91 -14.94 -14.99
CA ILE A 43 15.81 -13.87 -14.55
C ILE A 43 17.25 -14.30 -14.90
N GLU A 44 17.92 -13.52 -15.73
CA GLU A 44 19.30 -13.79 -16.19
C GLU A 44 20.30 -12.70 -15.79
N ASN A 45 19.80 -11.58 -15.29
CA ASN A 45 20.59 -10.38 -14.97
C ASN A 45 20.78 -10.15 -13.46
N TYR A 46 20.55 -11.16 -12.63
CA TYR A 46 20.84 -11.08 -11.20
C TYR A 46 22.12 -11.84 -10.90
N PHE A 47 23.12 -11.11 -10.38
CA PHE A 47 24.45 -11.63 -10.12
C PHE A 47 24.44 -12.84 -9.18
N GLY A 48 25.23 -13.87 -9.52
CA GLY A 48 25.46 -15.05 -8.69
C GLY A 48 24.71 -16.31 -9.15
N PHE A 49 23.97 -16.25 -10.25
CA PHE A 49 23.31 -17.40 -10.86
C PHE A 49 23.98 -17.74 -12.20
N ILE A 50 24.43 -18.99 -12.36
CA ILE A 50 24.99 -19.51 -13.61
C ILE A 50 23.83 -19.79 -14.58
N GLU A 51 22.81 -20.46 -14.08
CA GLU A 51 21.56 -20.71 -14.81
C GLU A 51 20.52 -19.66 -14.47
N SER A 52 19.57 -19.41 -15.38
CA SER A 52 18.46 -18.51 -15.11
C SER A 52 17.60 -19.05 -13.97
N VAL A 53 17.07 -18.17 -13.14
CA VAL A 53 16.17 -18.49 -12.04
C VAL A 53 14.80 -17.85 -12.28
N SER A 54 13.72 -18.52 -11.90
CA SER A 54 12.41 -17.89 -11.91
C SER A 54 12.26 -16.92 -10.73
N GLY A 55 11.37 -15.92 -10.89
CA GLY A 55 11.08 -15.00 -9.81
C GLY A 55 10.46 -15.68 -8.60
N ALA A 56 9.60 -16.70 -8.83
CA ALA A 56 9.01 -17.50 -7.76
C ALA A 56 10.08 -18.25 -6.95
N GLU A 57 11.03 -18.89 -7.63
CA GLU A 57 12.13 -19.60 -6.97
C GLU A 57 13.06 -18.64 -6.20
N LEU A 58 13.36 -17.48 -6.78
CA LEU A 58 14.19 -16.47 -6.11
C LEU A 58 13.52 -15.94 -4.83
N LEU A 59 12.20 -15.71 -4.88
CA LEU A 59 11.42 -15.32 -3.70
C LEU A 59 11.42 -16.40 -2.63
N GLU A 60 11.16 -17.65 -3.00
CA GLU A 60 11.17 -18.77 -2.06
C GLU A 60 12.52 -18.92 -1.35
N ARG A 61 13.61 -18.79 -2.10
CA ARG A 61 14.99 -18.81 -1.53
C ARG A 61 15.20 -17.65 -0.56
N GLY A 62 14.75 -16.44 -0.91
CA GLY A 62 14.83 -15.26 -0.05
C GLY A 62 14.01 -15.39 1.22
N GLN A 63 12.78 -15.92 1.13
CA GLN A 63 11.91 -16.18 2.28
C GLN A 63 12.56 -17.18 3.25
N LYS A 64 12.99 -18.35 2.74
CA LYS A 64 13.68 -19.36 3.55
C LYS A 64 14.95 -18.82 4.19
N GLN A 65 15.70 -17.95 3.49
CA GLN A 65 16.89 -17.31 4.05
C GLN A 65 16.53 -16.37 5.20
N ALA A 66 15.49 -15.51 5.04
CA ALA A 66 15.06 -14.57 6.08
C ALA A 66 14.54 -15.31 7.32
N GLU A 67 13.69 -16.33 7.15
CA GLU A 67 13.17 -17.17 8.23
C GLU A 67 14.28 -17.90 8.99
N ARG A 68 15.21 -18.52 8.28
CA ARG A 68 16.37 -19.21 8.89
C ARG A 68 17.22 -18.27 9.76
N LEU A 69 17.25 -16.98 9.42
CA LEU A 69 17.97 -15.96 10.17
C LEU A 69 17.17 -15.36 11.34
N GLY A 70 15.88 -15.72 11.43
CA GLY A 70 15.03 -15.32 12.54
C GLY A 70 14.00 -14.22 12.23
N ALA A 71 13.82 -13.84 10.94
CA ALA A 71 12.73 -12.96 10.56
C ALA A 71 11.38 -13.70 10.65
N VAL A 72 10.34 -12.98 11.04
CA VAL A 72 8.96 -13.49 11.05
C VAL A 72 8.27 -13.06 9.76
N LEU A 73 7.83 -14.02 8.96
CA LEU A 73 7.06 -13.77 7.74
C LEU A 73 5.58 -14.04 8.01
N ARG A 74 4.71 -13.10 7.65
CA ARG A 74 3.25 -13.22 7.77
C ARG A 74 2.59 -12.87 6.44
N GLN A 75 1.91 -13.85 5.87
CA GLN A 75 1.10 -13.62 4.69
C GLN A 75 -0.24 -13.02 5.12
N THR A 76 -0.37 -11.72 5.02
CA THR A 76 -1.56 -10.95 5.36
C THR A 76 -1.60 -9.64 4.58
N GLU A 77 -2.79 -9.08 4.40
CA GLU A 77 -2.95 -7.77 3.77
C GLU A 77 -2.84 -6.66 4.80
N VAL A 78 -1.90 -5.73 4.59
CA VAL A 78 -1.83 -4.48 5.37
C VAL A 78 -2.90 -3.52 4.85
N THR A 79 -3.77 -3.08 5.73
CA THR A 79 -4.90 -2.18 5.42
C THR A 79 -4.66 -0.75 5.88
N GLY A 80 -3.79 -0.55 6.88
CA GLY A 80 -3.49 0.77 7.42
C GLY A 80 -2.20 0.83 8.21
N ILE A 81 -1.67 2.06 8.36
CA ILE A 81 -0.57 2.38 9.26
C ILE A 81 -0.93 3.69 9.95
N GLU A 82 -0.78 3.73 11.26
CA GLU A 82 -1.09 4.89 12.09
C GLU A 82 0.08 5.20 13.02
N TYR A 83 0.16 6.44 13.48
CA TYR A 83 1.09 6.80 14.55
C TYR A 83 0.61 6.20 15.87
N ALA A 84 1.52 5.60 16.61
CA ALA A 84 1.33 5.20 18.00
C ALA A 84 1.94 6.24 18.97
N ALA A 85 1.80 6.02 20.27
CA ALA A 85 2.47 6.86 21.27
C ALA A 85 4.00 6.81 21.12
N GLN A 86 4.52 5.67 20.68
CA GLN A 86 5.90 5.49 20.22
C GLN A 86 5.86 4.63 18.96
N GLY A 87 6.51 5.08 17.87
CA GLY A 87 6.55 4.36 16.61
C GLY A 87 5.21 4.33 15.88
N PHE A 88 4.81 3.16 15.41
CA PHE A 88 3.67 2.96 14.53
C PHE A 88 2.84 1.75 14.94
N THR A 89 1.57 1.78 14.58
CA THR A 89 0.66 0.63 14.59
C THR A 89 0.30 0.26 13.15
N VAL A 90 0.61 -0.97 12.75
CA VAL A 90 0.33 -1.50 11.41
C VAL A 90 -0.89 -2.41 11.51
N LYS A 91 -1.97 -2.04 10.82
CA LYS A 91 -3.23 -2.79 10.76
C LYS A 91 -3.22 -3.76 9.59
N THR A 92 -3.70 -4.96 9.82
CA THR A 92 -3.86 -5.99 8.78
C THR A 92 -5.26 -6.60 8.84
N ALA A 93 -5.61 -7.41 7.86
CA ALA A 93 -6.85 -8.18 7.86
C ALA A 93 -6.96 -9.14 9.07
N ASP A 94 -5.82 -9.61 9.59
CA ASP A 94 -5.77 -10.65 10.63
C ASP A 94 -5.38 -10.11 12.02
N GLY A 95 -5.11 -8.81 12.16
CA GLY A 95 -4.72 -8.22 13.43
C GLY A 95 -3.85 -6.98 13.31
N VAL A 96 -3.17 -6.65 14.40
CA VAL A 96 -2.41 -5.40 14.55
C VAL A 96 -0.98 -5.72 14.99
N PHE A 97 -0.02 -4.96 14.46
CA PHE A 97 1.41 -5.10 14.76
C PHE A 97 1.98 -3.75 15.19
N ASP A 98 2.60 -3.72 16.36
CA ASP A 98 3.35 -2.54 16.81
C ASP A 98 4.75 -2.53 16.20
N ALA A 99 5.23 -1.36 15.81
CA ALA A 99 6.51 -1.17 15.15
C ALA A 99 7.25 0.06 15.68
N ASP A 100 8.51 -0.10 16.03
CA ASP A 100 9.40 1.03 16.38
C ASP A 100 9.85 1.76 15.11
N ALA A 101 9.90 1.05 13.97
CA ALA A 101 10.13 1.60 12.65
C ALA A 101 9.40 0.77 11.58
N VAL A 102 9.03 1.41 10.46
CA VAL A 102 8.37 0.77 9.33
C VAL A 102 9.19 0.95 8.06
N ILE A 103 9.33 -0.13 7.27
CA ILE A 103 9.94 -0.10 5.94
C ILE A 103 8.88 -0.45 4.90
N LEU A 104 8.56 0.49 4.02
CA LEU A 104 7.64 0.32 2.91
C LEU A 104 8.39 -0.29 1.70
N ALA A 105 8.00 -1.50 1.28
CA ALA A 105 8.66 -2.27 0.21
C ALA A 105 7.67 -3.01 -0.69
N THR A 106 6.49 -2.41 -0.96
CA THR A 106 5.39 -3.07 -1.70
C THR A 106 5.57 -3.08 -3.22
N GLY A 107 6.74 -2.71 -3.72
CA GLY A 107 7.05 -2.72 -5.16
C GLY A 107 6.50 -1.50 -5.90
N SER A 108 6.24 -1.66 -7.19
CA SER A 108 5.77 -0.57 -8.05
C SER A 108 4.44 0.00 -7.59
N PRO A 109 4.21 1.31 -7.79
CA PRO A 109 2.95 1.94 -7.47
C PRO A 109 1.77 1.20 -8.10
N ARG A 110 0.64 1.21 -7.38
CA ARG A 110 -0.60 0.60 -7.86
C ARG A 110 -1.04 1.25 -9.17
N ALA A 111 -1.55 0.45 -10.10
CA ALA A 111 -2.22 0.97 -11.29
C ALA A 111 -3.51 1.72 -10.88
N VAL A 112 -3.60 2.99 -11.25
CA VAL A 112 -4.85 3.75 -11.15
C VAL A 112 -5.84 3.14 -12.15
N PRO A 113 -7.10 2.91 -11.79
CA PRO A 113 -8.08 2.38 -12.73
C PRO A 113 -8.23 3.32 -13.93
N LYS A 114 -8.22 2.75 -15.14
CA LYS A 114 -8.43 3.49 -16.38
C LYS A 114 -9.93 3.79 -16.58
N ILE A 115 -10.51 4.55 -15.65
CA ILE A 115 -11.90 5.00 -15.71
C ILE A 115 -11.86 6.49 -16.08
N GLU A 116 -12.71 6.87 -17.03
CA GLU A 116 -12.81 8.25 -17.48
C GLU A 116 -13.13 9.17 -16.27
N GLY A 117 -12.47 10.33 -16.23
CA GLY A 117 -12.63 11.32 -15.16
C GLY A 117 -11.75 11.10 -13.93
N VAL A 118 -11.23 9.89 -13.65
CA VAL A 118 -10.38 9.66 -12.45
C VAL A 118 -9.20 10.63 -12.40
N ALA A 119 -8.38 10.67 -13.45
CA ALA A 119 -7.23 11.59 -13.49
C ALA A 119 -7.65 13.06 -13.64
N ALA A 120 -8.74 13.33 -14.36
CA ALA A 120 -9.23 14.69 -14.60
C ALA A 120 -9.73 15.37 -13.33
N PHE A 121 -10.32 14.62 -12.40
CA PHE A 121 -10.87 15.14 -11.15
C PHE A 121 -9.98 14.87 -9.93
N GLU A 122 -8.74 14.45 -10.10
CA GLU A 122 -7.79 14.32 -8.99
C GLU A 122 -7.62 15.65 -8.27
N GLY A 123 -7.83 15.66 -6.93
CA GLY A 123 -7.88 16.88 -6.12
C GLY A 123 -9.12 17.76 -6.33
N ARG A 124 -10.03 17.38 -7.25
CA ARG A 124 -11.29 18.07 -7.55
C ARG A 124 -12.52 17.18 -7.31
N GLY A 125 -12.45 16.34 -6.29
CA GLY A 125 -13.47 15.38 -5.92
C GLY A 125 -13.05 13.92 -6.05
N VAL A 126 -11.94 13.62 -6.72
CA VAL A 126 -11.27 12.31 -6.66
C VAL A 126 -10.12 12.39 -5.65
N SER A 127 -10.11 11.47 -4.69
CA SER A 127 -9.10 11.33 -3.64
C SER A 127 -8.57 9.90 -3.57
N TYR A 128 -7.35 9.74 -3.04
CA TYR A 128 -6.71 8.44 -2.76
C TYR A 128 -6.48 8.21 -1.26
N CYS A 129 -7.02 9.07 -0.38
CA CYS A 129 -6.76 9.01 1.05
C CYS A 129 -7.97 9.52 1.84
N ALA A 130 -8.79 8.61 2.36
CA ALA A 130 -9.95 9.01 3.15
C ALA A 130 -9.55 9.78 4.41
N ILE A 131 -8.55 9.32 5.16
CA ILE A 131 -8.12 10.01 6.39
C ILE A 131 -7.59 11.43 6.13
N CYS A 132 -7.05 11.70 4.93
CA CYS A 132 -6.56 13.03 4.58
C CYS A 132 -7.70 13.99 4.25
N ASP A 133 -8.73 13.52 3.56
CA ASP A 133 -9.71 14.36 2.87
C ASP A 133 -11.13 14.26 3.41
N ALA A 134 -11.44 13.29 4.30
CA ALA A 134 -12.80 13.06 4.83
C ALA A 134 -13.46 14.35 5.38
N PHE A 135 -12.66 15.22 6.00
CA PHE A 135 -13.16 16.47 6.57
C PHE A 135 -13.88 17.36 5.54
N PHE A 136 -13.42 17.40 4.30
CA PHE A 136 -14.02 18.21 3.21
C PHE A 136 -15.36 17.65 2.72
N TYR A 137 -15.67 16.40 3.10
CA TYR A 137 -16.90 15.68 2.71
C TYR A 137 -17.88 15.50 3.85
N ARG A 138 -17.73 16.24 4.94
CA ARG A 138 -18.67 16.22 6.06
C ARG A 138 -20.09 16.52 5.59
N GLY A 139 -21.04 15.62 5.88
CA GLY A 139 -22.44 15.74 5.53
C GLY A 139 -22.74 15.67 4.03
N LYS A 140 -21.80 15.14 3.22
CA LYS A 140 -21.97 14.94 1.78
C LYS A 140 -22.04 13.46 1.44
N ASP A 141 -22.67 13.14 0.30
CA ASP A 141 -22.66 11.80 -0.26
C ASP A 141 -21.33 11.54 -0.97
N VAL A 142 -20.69 10.41 -0.65
CA VAL A 142 -19.42 10.02 -1.24
C VAL A 142 -19.42 8.56 -1.68
N ALA A 143 -18.51 8.22 -2.59
CA ALA A 143 -18.29 6.84 -3.00
C ALA A 143 -16.85 6.41 -2.72
N VAL A 144 -16.67 5.11 -2.43
CA VAL A 144 -15.38 4.45 -2.39
C VAL A 144 -15.32 3.49 -3.57
N LEU A 145 -14.41 3.70 -4.49
CA LEU A 145 -14.23 2.83 -5.66
C LEU A 145 -13.12 1.82 -5.38
N GLY A 146 -13.50 0.57 -5.20
CA GLY A 146 -12.55 -0.49 -4.88
C GLY A 146 -13.20 -1.77 -4.38
N GLN A 147 -12.35 -2.70 -3.94
CA GLN A 147 -12.74 -4.04 -3.50
C GLN A 147 -11.86 -4.49 -2.33
N GLY A 148 -12.38 -5.44 -1.53
CA GLY A 148 -11.64 -6.06 -0.43
C GLY A 148 -11.43 -5.15 0.78
N GLU A 149 -10.61 -5.62 1.72
CA GLU A 149 -10.45 -4.98 3.03
C GLU A 149 -9.91 -3.54 2.97
N TYR A 150 -9.04 -3.23 2.01
CA TYR A 150 -8.55 -1.86 1.87
C TYR A 150 -9.68 -0.87 1.54
N ALA A 151 -10.60 -1.23 0.65
CA ALA A 151 -11.73 -0.37 0.31
C ALA A 151 -12.72 -0.25 1.49
N LEU A 152 -12.91 -1.32 2.25
CA LEU A 152 -13.74 -1.30 3.46
C LEU A 152 -13.12 -0.43 4.55
N GLU A 153 -11.79 -0.44 4.71
CA GLU A 153 -11.10 0.44 5.67
C GLU A 153 -11.22 1.93 5.28
N GLU A 154 -11.08 2.27 3.99
CA GLU A 154 -11.35 3.64 3.53
C GLU A 154 -12.81 4.05 3.78
N ALA A 155 -13.77 3.13 3.57
CA ALA A 155 -15.18 3.38 3.85
C ALA A 155 -15.44 3.59 5.36
N ARG A 156 -14.81 2.80 6.24
CA ARG A 156 -14.92 2.97 7.71
C ARG A 156 -14.50 4.36 8.18
N VAL A 157 -13.47 4.93 7.55
CA VAL A 157 -13.01 6.30 7.85
C VAL A 157 -14.05 7.35 7.44
N LEU A 158 -14.77 7.12 6.34
CA LEU A 158 -15.75 8.08 5.79
C LEU A 158 -17.13 8.00 6.48
N LEU A 159 -17.56 6.82 6.92
CA LEU A 159 -18.88 6.59 7.50
C LEU A 159 -19.25 7.54 8.65
N PRO A 160 -18.37 7.86 9.62
CA PRO A 160 -18.72 8.77 10.72
C PRO A 160 -18.77 10.25 10.29
N VAL A 161 -18.31 10.59 9.09
CA VAL A 161 -18.13 11.98 8.63
C VAL A 161 -19.09 12.35 7.51
N ALA A 162 -19.26 11.47 6.52
CA ALA A 162 -20.09 11.70 5.34
C ALA A 162 -21.59 11.53 5.67
N GLN A 163 -22.47 12.07 4.83
CA GLN A 163 -23.92 11.82 4.92
C GLN A 163 -24.26 10.40 4.51
N SER A 164 -23.64 9.91 3.45
CA SER A 164 -23.71 8.51 3.02
C SER A 164 -22.42 8.08 2.34
N VAL A 165 -22.09 6.79 2.47
CA VAL A 165 -20.95 6.18 1.81
C VAL A 165 -21.44 5.02 0.96
N THR A 166 -21.05 4.98 -0.32
CA THR A 166 -21.37 3.89 -1.25
C THR A 166 -20.09 3.25 -1.74
N LEU A 167 -19.92 1.95 -1.48
CA LEU A 167 -18.84 1.15 -2.06
C LEU A 167 -19.21 0.78 -3.50
N LEU A 168 -18.35 1.15 -4.45
CA LEU A 168 -18.48 0.81 -5.87
C LEU A 168 -17.52 -0.34 -6.17
N THR A 169 -18.04 -1.54 -6.42
CA THR A 169 -17.19 -2.72 -6.66
C THR A 169 -16.79 -2.90 -8.12
N ASP A 170 -17.21 -2.00 -8.99
CA ASP A 170 -16.85 -1.93 -10.40
C ASP A 170 -17.08 -3.26 -11.17
N GLY A 171 -18.23 -3.86 -10.98
CA GLY A 171 -18.62 -5.11 -11.64
C GLY A 171 -18.23 -6.39 -10.87
N SER A 172 -17.63 -6.26 -9.69
CA SER A 172 -17.33 -7.41 -8.84
C SER A 172 -18.45 -7.67 -7.82
N GLU A 173 -18.44 -8.85 -7.22
CA GLU A 173 -19.36 -9.21 -6.15
C GLU A 173 -19.17 -8.31 -4.92
N ALA A 174 -20.25 -8.09 -4.18
CA ALA A 174 -20.19 -7.38 -2.92
C ALA A 174 -19.42 -8.19 -1.87
N PRO A 175 -18.65 -7.53 -0.98
CA PRO A 175 -18.05 -8.20 0.17
C PRO A 175 -19.13 -8.83 1.06
N THR A 176 -18.81 -9.97 1.68
CA THR A 176 -19.75 -10.71 2.55
C THR A 176 -19.98 -10.03 3.88
N GLU A 177 -18.99 -9.30 4.40
CA GLU A 177 -19.06 -8.56 5.64
C GLU A 177 -18.93 -7.06 5.34
N LEU A 178 -19.95 -6.29 5.72
CA LEU A 178 -20.02 -4.85 5.46
C LEU A 178 -20.11 -4.07 6.77
N PRO A 179 -19.40 -2.95 6.90
CA PRO A 179 -19.63 -2.00 7.98
C PRO A 179 -21.09 -1.49 7.99
N ASP A 180 -21.61 -1.27 9.20
CA ASP A 180 -22.95 -0.70 9.35
C ASP A 180 -23.09 0.65 8.63
N GLY A 181 -24.17 0.81 7.87
CA GLY A 181 -24.46 2.04 7.12
C GLY A 181 -23.76 2.15 5.76
N LEU A 182 -22.89 1.22 5.39
CA LEU A 182 -22.26 1.19 4.07
C LEU A 182 -23.25 0.67 3.01
N ARG A 183 -23.46 1.44 1.95
CA ARG A 183 -24.20 1.01 0.76
C ARG A 183 -23.25 0.34 -0.23
N VAL A 184 -23.76 -0.58 -1.02
CA VAL A 184 -22.95 -1.25 -2.07
C VAL A 184 -23.63 -1.08 -3.43
N GLU A 185 -22.83 -0.75 -4.43
CA GLU A 185 -23.20 -0.68 -5.83
C GLU A 185 -22.23 -1.53 -6.64
N THR A 186 -22.76 -2.55 -7.29
CA THR A 186 -21.92 -3.56 -7.99
C THR A 186 -21.82 -3.33 -9.49
N ARG A 187 -22.57 -2.37 -10.04
CA ARG A 187 -22.51 -2.06 -11.48
C ARG A 187 -21.13 -1.59 -11.91
N LYS A 188 -20.80 -1.88 -13.15
CA LYS A 188 -19.54 -1.45 -13.79
C LYS A 188 -19.52 0.07 -13.91
N VAL A 189 -18.49 0.71 -13.35
CA VAL A 189 -18.28 2.16 -13.47
C VAL A 189 -17.74 2.47 -14.86
N SER A 190 -18.37 3.42 -15.54
CA SER A 190 -17.93 3.91 -16.86
C SER A 190 -17.14 5.21 -16.77
N ALA A 191 -17.60 6.16 -15.93
CA ALA A 191 -16.96 7.45 -15.78
C ALA A 191 -17.23 8.09 -14.40
N ILE A 192 -16.34 8.99 -14.01
CA ILE A 192 -16.57 9.97 -12.94
C ILE A 192 -16.78 11.32 -13.63
N GLU A 193 -17.87 11.97 -13.33
CA GLU A 193 -18.33 13.14 -14.06
C GLU A 193 -18.61 14.34 -13.14
N GLY A 194 -18.50 15.52 -13.72
CA GLY A 194 -18.75 16.80 -13.09
C GLY A 194 -18.35 17.95 -13.99
N ASP A 195 -18.52 19.15 -13.52
CA ASP A 195 -18.02 20.35 -14.19
C ASP A 195 -16.64 20.74 -13.62
N GLU A 196 -16.61 21.59 -12.61
CA GLU A 196 -15.36 21.94 -11.89
C GLU A 196 -14.98 20.89 -10.85
N LEU A 197 -15.99 20.30 -10.20
CA LEU A 197 -15.85 19.27 -9.17
C LEU A 197 -16.66 18.03 -9.56
N VAL A 198 -16.32 16.89 -8.97
CA VAL A 198 -17.12 15.65 -9.09
C VAL A 198 -18.56 15.92 -8.63
N SER A 199 -19.53 15.47 -9.43
CA SER A 199 -20.97 15.55 -9.12
C SER A 199 -21.67 14.20 -9.22
N ARG A 200 -21.13 13.23 -9.97
CA ARG A 200 -21.74 11.90 -10.11
C ARG A 200 -20.73 10.85 -10.63
N VAL A 201 -21.11 9.60 -10.42
CA VAL A 201 -20.49 8.43 -11.06
C VAL A 201 -21.48 7.85 -12.07
N ALA A 202 -21.04 7.70 -13.32
CA ALA A 202 -21.79 7.04 -14.37
C ALA A 202 -21.43 5.54 -14.39
N PHE A 203 -22.44 4.71 -14.69
CA PHE A 203 -22.28 3.27 -14.84
C PHE A 203 -22.43 2.88 -16.31
N ALA A 204 -21.97 1.68 -16.67
CA ALA A 204 -22.15 1.15 -18.01
C ALA A 204 -23.65 1.01 -18.38
N GLU A 205 -24.49 0.77 -17.38
CA GLU A 205 -25.92 0.63 -17.52
C GLU A 205 -26.67 1.30 -16.36
N GLY A 206 -27.86 1.83 -16.65
CA GLY A 206 -28.74 2.43 -15.65
C GLY A 206 -28.42 3.88 -15.29
N GLU A 207 -29.02 4.35 -14.20
CA GLU A 207 -28.90 5.73 -13.74
C GLU A 207 -27.57 5.96 -13.02
N SER A 208 -27.04 7.19 -13.11
CA SER A 208 -25.84 7.62 -12.40
C SER A 208 -26.08 7.79 -10.91
N LEU A 209 -25.04 7.62 -10.11
CA LEU A 209 -25.01 7.89 -8.67
C LEU A 209 -24.50 9.31 -8.43
N ARG A 210 -25.30 10.16 -7.77
CA ARG A 210 -24.86 11.49 -7.35
C ARG A 210 -23.93 11.38 -6.15
N VAL A 211 -22.75 11.99 -6.24
CA VAL A 211 -21.75 12.03 -5.17
C VAL A 211 -20.95 13.32 -5.24
N SER A 212 -20.48 13.80 -4.12
CA SER A 212 -19.59 14.96 -4.03
C SER A 212 -18.10 14.58 -4.10
N GLY A 213 -17.78 13.31 -3.95
CA GLY A 213 -16.42 12.81 -4.02
C GLY A 213 -16.34 11.30 -4.21
N VAL A 214 -15.23 10.85 -4.81
CA VAL A 214 -14.91 9.45 -5.05
C VAL A 214 -13.53 9.15 -4.50
N PHE A 215 -13.45 8.21 -3.58
CA PHE A 215 -12.20 7.75 -2.97
C PHE A 215 -11.73 6.47 -3.67
N ILE A 216 -10.55 6.53 -4.26
CA ILE A 216 -9.98 5.42 -5.02
C ILE A 216 -9.27 4.46 -4.09
N ALA A 217 -9.86 3.31 -3.82
CA ALA A 217 -9.33 2.23 -3.01
C ALA A 217 -9.23 0.91 -3.80
N TYR A 218 -8.79 0.99 -5.05
CA TYR A 218 -8.79 -0.11 -6.00
C TYR A 218 -7.63 -1.09 -5.74
N GLY A 219 -7.93 -2.37 -5.54
CA GLY A 219 -6.94 -3.41 -5.25
C GLY A 219 -6.47 -3.38 -3.78
N THR A 220 -5.17 -3.31 -3.55
CA THR A 220 -4.56 -3.24 -2.21
C THR A 220 -3.85 -1.92 -2.00
N ALA A 221 -3.77 -1.45 -0.76
CA ALA A 221 -2.97 -0.28 -0.43
C ALA A 221 -1.51 -0.49 -0.82
N GLY A 222 -0.95 0.46 -1.55
CA GLY A 222 0.46 0.46 -1.91
C GLY A 222 1.30 1.29 -0.94
N SER A 223 2.63 1.19 -1.07
CA SER A 223 3.56 2.00 -0.28
C SER A 223 3.27 3.50 -0.37
N GLY A 224 2.88 4.00 -1.55
CA GLY A 224 2.52 5.40 -1.76
C GLY A 224 1.28 5.82 -0.96
N ASP A 225 0.28 4.95 -0.86
CA ASP A 225 -0.94 5.23 -0.09
C ASP A 225 -0.62 5.31 1.41
N PHE A 226 0.17 4.38 1.95
CA PHE A 226 0.63 4.41 3.34
C PHE A 226 1.52 5.63 3.63
N ALA A 227 2.47 5.92 2.74
CA ALA A 227 3.36 7.06 2.88
C ALA A 227 2.57 8.39 2.93
N ARG A 228 1.58 8.57 2.05
CA ARG A 228 0.71 9.75 2.01
C ARG A 228 -0.08 9.91 3.32
N LYS A 229 -0.69 8.83 3.82
CA LYS A 229 -1.43 8.84 5.10
C LYS A 229 -0.59 9.26 6.29
N LEU A 230 0.70 8.93 6.28
CA LEU A 230 1.67 9.32 7.30
C LEU A 230 2.33 10.67 7.05
N GLY A 231 1.98 11.38 5.96
CA GLY A 231 2.53 12.69 5.64
C GLY A 231 3.90 12.65 4.96
N ALA A 232 4.36 11.51 4.45
CA ALA A 232 5.57 11.42 3.66
C ALA A 232 5.39 12.05 2.28
N GLN A 233 6.44 12.66 1.78
CA GLN A 233 6.44 13.29 0.46
C GLN A 233 6.45 12.25 -0.65
N LEU A 234 5.69 12.55 -1.71
CA LEU A 234 5.67 11.76 -2.94
C LEU A 234 6.18 12.59 -4.12
N ASP A 235 6.74 11.90 -5.12
CA ASP A 235 6.99 12.40 -6.46
C ASP A 235 6.10 11.60 -7.42
N GLY A 236 4.98 12.17 -7.82
CA GLY A 236 3.88 11.45 -8.45
C GLY A 236 3.35 10.35 -7.54
N THR A 237 3.49 9.10 -7.97
CA THR A 237 3.07 7.91 -7.20
C THR A 237 4.21 7.25 -6.40
N ARG A 238 5.43 7.80 -6.45
CA ARG A 238 6.63 7.24 -5.83
C ARG A 238 6.93 7.93 -4.51
N ILE A 239 7.44 7.19 -3.55
CA ILE A 239 7.85 7.75 -2.26
C ILE A 239 9.17 8.48 -2.44
N LYS A 240 9.22 9.75 -2.02
CA LYS A 240 10.45 10.51 -1.97
C LYS A 240 11.27 10.08 -0.76
N ALA A 241 12.28 9.27 -1.02
CA ALA A 241 13.23 8.79 -0.03
C ALA A 241 14.65 9.30 -0.32
N ASN A 242 15.45 9.44 0.72
CA ASN A 242 16.89 9.70 0.61
C ASN A 242 17.62 8.43 0.13
N ALA A 243 18.90 8.56 -0.19
CA ALA A 243 19.73 7.43 -0.65
C ALA A 243 19.82 6.29 0.38
N ASP A 244 19.65 6.59 1.66
CA ASP A 244 19.64 5.64 2.76
C ASP A 244 18.25 5.06 3.06
N GLY A 245 17.27 5.29 2.19
CA GLY A 245 15.89 4.84 2.33
C GLY A 245 15.04 5.64 3.32
N SER A 246 15.58 6.62 4.05
CA SER A 246 14.82 7.44 5.00
C SER A 246 13.84 8.37 4.26
N THR A 247 12.65 8.57 4.83
CA THR A 247 11.66 9.53 4.35
C THR A 247 11.68 10.82 5.20
N ALA A 248 10.82 11.79 4.85
CA ALA A 248 10.62 12.98 5.69
C ALA A 248 9.94 12.65 7.04
N VAL A 249 9.37 11.44 7.20
CA VAL A 249 8.70 10.98 8.42
C VAL A 249 9.69 10.17 9.26
N PRO A 250 10.01 10.60 10.48
CA PRO A 250 10.92 9.86 11.38
C PRO A 250 10.41 8.43 11.64
N GLY A 251 11.28 7.44 11.49
CA GLY A 251 10.93 6.02 11.69
C GLY A 251 10.26 5.36 10.49
N LEU A 252 9.93 6.10 9.43
CA LEU A 252 9.37 5.57 8.20
C LEU A 252 10.44 5.55 7.10
N PHE A 253 10.66 4.38 6.51
CA PHE A 253 11.62 4.13 5.44
C PHE A 253 10.93 3.55 4.22
N ALA A 254 11.58 3.63 3.05
CA ALA A 254 11.07 3.07 1.81
C ALA A 254 12.21 2.45 0.99
N ALA A 255 11.91 1.33 0.30
CA ALA A 255 12.90 0.58 -0.45
C ALA A 255 12.30 -0.11 -1.68
N GLY A 256 13.09 -0.24 -2.73
CA GLY A 256 12.72 -0.90 -3.98
C GLY A 256 11.91 -0.01 -4.91
N ASP A 257 11.07 -0.64 -5.76
CA ASP A 257 10.40 0.03 -6.87
C ASP A 257 9.46 1.16 -6.45
N CYS A 258 8.96 1.15 -5.21
CA CYS A 258 8.12 2.22 -4.68
C CYS A 258 8.84 3.57 -4.56
N THR A 259 10.17 3.57 -4.55
CA THR A 259 11.01 4.79 -4.56
C THR A 259 11.43 5.21 -5.98
N GLY A 260 11.14 4.40 -6.99
CA GLY A 260 11.52 4.65 -8.38
C GLY A 260 12.96 4.27 -8.71
N GLY A 261 13.52 4.91 -9.73
CA GLY A 261 14.86 4.59 -10.25
C GLY A 261 14.87 3.33 -11.12
N LEU A 262 15.96 2.56 -11.09
CA LEU A 262 16.10 1.32 -11.85
C LEU A 262 15.21 0.21 -11.24
N LEU A 263 14.19 -0.23 -11.98
CA LEU A 263 13.26 -1.27 -11.52
C LEU A 263 13.86 -2.67 -11.76
N GLN A 264 14.80 -3.06 -10.90
CA GLN A 264 15.54 -4.32 -11.00
C GLN A 264 15.72 -4.96 -9.63
N VAL A 265 15.82 -6.29 -9.61
CA VAL A 265 16.06 -7.09 -8.39
C VAL A 265 17.30 -6.60 -7.64
N ALA A 266 18.40 -6.36 -8.36
CA ALA A 266 19.65 -5.91 -7.74
C ALA A 266 19.50 -4.59 -6.97
N LYS A 267 18.81 -3.60 -7.56
CA LYS A 267 18.52 -2.34 -6.88
C LYS A 267 17.60 -2.57 -5.68
N ALA A 268 16.51 -3.31 -5.85
CA ALA A 268 15.58 -3.58 -4.78
C ALA A 268 16.25 -4.23 -3.56
N VAL A 269 17.17 -5.18 -3.79
CA VAL A 269 17.98 -5.82 -2.74
C VAL A 269 18.88 -4.82 -2.03
N ALA A 270 19.56 -3.96 -2.79
CA ALA A 270 20.43 -2.91 -2.24
C ALA A 270 19.64 -1.91 -1.40
N ASP A 271 18.54 -1.37 -1.96
CA ASP A 271 17.67 -0.42 -1.25
C ASP A 271 17.15 -1.00 0.08
N GLY A 272 16.74 -2.30 0.06
CA GLY A 272 16.26 -2.98 1.27
C GLY A 272 17.33 -3.05 2.36
N ALA A 273 18.57 -3.35 1.99
CA ALA A 273 19.70 -3.38 2.91
C ALA A 273 19.98 -1.99 3.53
N GLU A 274 20.01 -0.93 2.70
CA GLU A 274 20.24 0.45 3.14
C GLU A 274 19.14 0.93 4.07
N ALA A 275 17.88 0.74 3.69
CA ALA A 275 16.73 1.12 4.52
C ALA A 275 16.72 0.40 5.87
N ALA A 276 17.07 -0.90 5.89
CA ALA A 276 17.16 -1.65 7.14
C ALA A 276 18.25 -1.12 8.06
N MET A 277 19.44 -0.82 7.53
CA MET A 277 20.54 -0.28 8.36
C MET A 277 20.20 1.10 8.91
N SER A 278 19.46 1.91 8.15
CA SER A 278 18.98 3.21 8.59
C SER A 278 17.89 3.08 9.65
N ALA A 279 16.96 2.14 9.50
CA ALA A 279 15.95 1.82 10.51
C ALA A 279 16.61 1.33 11.80
N VAL A 280 17.60 0.43 11.72
CA VAL A 280 18.38 -0.05 12.88
C VAL A 280 19.06 1.11 13.61
N LYS A 281 19.68 2.04 12.86
CA LYS A 281 20.30 3.23 13.44
C LYS A 281 19.29 4.15 14.12
N PHE A 282 18.08 4.25 13.56
CA PHE A 282 16.99 5.05 14.12
C PHE A 282 16.49 4.48 15.45
N VAL A 283 16.18 3.18 15.51
CA VAL A 283 15.61 2.55 16.71
C VAL A 283 16.62 2.32 17.85
N ARG A 284 17.92 2.51 17.61
CA ARG A 284 18.97 2.44 18.63
C ARG A 284 19.27 3.78 19.31
N LYS A 285 18.71 4.86 18.84
CA LYS A 285 18.85 6.20 19.45
C LYS A 285 17.94 6.34 20.64
#